data_918878b2716d9f49c248ade847c7af19
#
_entry.id   918878b2716d9f49c248ade847c7af19
#
_cell.length_a   1.000
_cell.length_b   1.000
_cell.length_c   1.000
_cell.angle_alpha   90.00
_cell.angle_beta   90.00
_cell.angle_gamma   90.00
#
_symmetry.space_group_name_H-M   'P 1'
#
loop_
_entity.id
_entity.type
_entity.pdbx_description
1 polymer ?
#
loop_
_entity_poly.entity_id
_entity_poly.type
_entity_poly.pdbx_seq_one_letter_code
_entity_poly.pdbx_strand_id
1 'polypeptide(L)'
;MPYGSIQPSSTLFNGHQANSVKVEGRRHFGRVMDGAWGSIQADWRVLLLLVLLWYILLRMWERNGTLDKWNASRVFGFVLMVRAKYGLKVLEKVAKPRRFWRIYGEVALWICVGTMLLVGLLMGIAFIGVLLSPPSTPPPSASELVAIPGINPMIPLGWGAMAFVVALVIHEFGHGLLARAHGMRIRAFGLLQLGPLPLGAFAEPQYEELHRAPRRERMRMFAAGPATNLFAAFVCLLMLGGLAGQVVAATPHPHARALVIDGGAEQAGMQPWDIILAINGTEVIGLDGFRDELNRYQANDTVLMDVQHENGELETLTVVLGDKYAYYEELGWSEETLEAMNVKPNEPFLGVEGLGVGTEGVDRLAGPFSPRFEGGTIVKAIYTPFHLLNIMIVPFQLQGVSMYPMEESMLGAVDDGLGGIL
;
A
#
# COMPACT_ATOMS: atom_id res chain seq x y z
N MET A 1 2.68 35.44 -17.56
CA MET A 1 1.79 34.57 -16.79
C MET A 1 2.66 33.82 -15.80
N PRO A 2 2.52 33.99 -14.49
CA PRO A 2 3.39 33.34 -13.52
C PRO A 2 2.93 31.90 -13.33
N TYR A 3 3.86 31.01 -13.50
CA TYR A 3 3.76 29.61 -13.13
C TYR A 3 3.39 29.50 -11.65
N GLY A 4 2.19 29.07 -11.37
CA GLY A 4 1.83 28.54 -10.07
C GLY A 4 2.69 27.30 -9.82
N SER A 5 3.71 27.44 -9.00
CA SER A 5 4.47 26.32 -8.48
C SER A 5 3.49 25.44 -7.73
N ILE A 6 3.11 24.31 -8.34
CA ILE A 6 2.67 23.15 -7.57
C ILE A 6 3.91 22.74 -6.79
N GLN A 7 4.05 23.34 -5.62
CA GLN A 7 4.84 22.66 -4.61
C GLN A 7 4.16 21.32 -4.43
N PRO A 8 4.87 20.20 -4.59
CA PRO A 8 4.40 19.00 -3.98
C PRO A 8 4.14 19.42 -2.53
N SER A 9 2.89 19.31 -2.07
CA SER A 9 2.63 19.28 -0.66
C SER A 9 3.41 18.06 -0.16
N SER A 10 4.70 18.26 0.02
CA SER A 10 5.51 17.45 0.87
C SER A 10 5.01 17.73 2.28
N THR A 11 3.80 17.24 2.59
CA THR A 11 3.59 16.64 3.87
C THR A 11 4.56 15.47 3.90
N LEU A 12 5.86 15.79 3.91
CA LEU A 12 6.83 15.08 4.69
C LEU A 12 6.21 15.12 6.09
N PHE A 13 5.37 14.13 6.37
CA PHE A 13 5.07 13.75 7.72
C PHE A 13 6.42 13.38 8.33
N ASN A 14 7.07 14.40 8.87
CA ASN A 14 8.05 14.18 9.90
C ASN A 14 7.28 13.46 10.99
N GLY A 15 7.69 12.23 11.29
CA GLY A 15 7.06 11.33 12.22
C GLY A 15 7.06 11.81 13.67
N HIS A 16 6.46 12.96 13.93
CA HIS A 16 6.24 13.47 15.25
C HIS A 16 4.80 13.17 15.67
N GLN A 17 4.69 12.19 16.53
CA GLN A 17 3.57 11.88 17.40
C GLN A 17 2.29 11.33 16.78
N ALA A 18 2.33 10.03 16.51
CA ALA A 18 1.11 9.21 16.36
C ALA A 18 0.44 8.85 17.71
N ASN A 19 0.84 9.43 18.84
CA ASN A 19 0.36 9.02 20.15
C ASN A 19 -0.90 9.76 20.66
N SER A 20 -1.32 10.83 20.00
CA SER A 20 -2.54 11.55 20.38
C SER A 20 -3.60 11.61 19.28
N VAL A 21 -3.26 11.36 18.04
CA VAL A 21 -4.21 11.33 16.92
C VAL A 21 -4.70 9.90 16.75
N LYS A 22 -5.74 9.51 17.48
CA LYS A 22 -6.58 8.38 17.12
C LYS A 22 -7.33 8.77 15.87
N VAL A 23 -6.93 8.33 14.75
CA VAL A 23 -7.67 8.51 13.50
C VAL A 23 -8.94 7.67 13.58
N GLU A 24 -10.09 8.27 13.61
CA GLU A 24 -11.37 7.57 13.72
C GLU A 24 -11.69 6.76 12.44
N GLY A 25 -11.10 7.10 11.33
CA GLY A 25 -11.03 6.23 10.14
C GLY A 25 -10.57 4.80 10.44
N ARG A 26 -9.83 4.58 11.55
CA ARG A 26 -9.58 3.23 12.08
C ARG A 26 -10.86 2.53 12.55
N ARG A 27 -11.85 3.27 13.05
CA ARG A 27 -13.07 2.65 13.57
C ARG A 27 -14.05 2.31 12.45
N HIS A 28 -14.02 3.03 11.33
CA HIS A 28 -14.94 2.76 10.24
C HIS A 28 -14.45 1.61 9.38
N PHE A 29 -13.19 1.62 8.98
CA PHE A 29 -12.54 0.46 8.34
C PHE A 29 -12.48 -0.76 9.28
N GLY A 30 -12.28 -0.54 10.58
CA GLY A 30 -12.44 -1.55 11.63
C GLY A 30 -13.88 -2.05 11.72
N ARG A 31 -14.90 -1.21 11.63
CA ARG A 31 -16.31 -1.62 11.79
C ARG A 31 -16.84 -2.44 10.62
N VAL A 32 -16.44 -2.15 9.39
CA VAL A 32 -16.76 -3.00 8.21
C VAL A 32 -16.03 -4.35 8.31
N MET A 33 -14.81 -4.36 8.85
CA MET A 33 -14.08 -5.59 9.12
C MET A 33 -14.45 -6.22 10.48
N ASP A 34 -14.81 -5.43 11.50
CA ASP A 34 -15.28 -5.88 12.81
C ASP A 34 -16.69 -6.48 12.77
N GLY A 35 -17.49 -6.11 11.78
CA GLY A 35 -18.77 -6.76 11.50
C GLY A 35 -18.64 -8.18 10.95
N ALA A 36 -17.51 -8.51 10.32
CA ALA A 36 -17.25 -9.83 9.75
C ALA A 36 -16.19 -10.63 10.55
N TRP A 37 -15.27 -9.93 11.24
CA TRP A 37 -14.14 -10.52 11.94
C TRP A 37 -13.83 -9.68 13.16
N GLY A 38 -14.76 -9.64 14.15
CA GLY A 38 -14.56 -8.95 15.42
C GLY A 38 -13.14 -9.18 15.91
N SER A 39 -12.50 -8.15 16.43
CA SER A 39 -11.10 -8.14 16.86
C SER A 39 -10.71 -9.51 17.44
N ILE A 40 -10.17 -10.36 16.59
CA ILE A 40 -9.45 -11.53 17.04
C ILE A 40 -8.16 -10.94 17.63
N GLN A 41 -8.25 -10.44 18.85
CA GLN A 41 -7.10 -10.52 19.74
C GLN A 41 -6.83 -12.01 19.83
N ALA A 42 -6.02 -12.49 18.89
CA ALA A 42 -5.67 -13.90 18.82
C ALA A 42 -4.93 -14.19 20.10
N ASP A 43 -5.64 -14.72 21.07
CA ASP A 43 -5.03 -15.22 22.30
C ASP A 43 -3.94 -16.18 21.82
N TRP A 44 -2.69 -15.89 22.14
CA TRP A 44 -1.54 -16.73 21.74
C TRP A 44 -1.79 -18.21 22.03
N ARG A 45 -2.65 -18.51 23.02
CA ARG A 45 -3.10 -19.87 23.38
C ARG A 45 -3.92 -20.50 22.25
N VAL A 46 -4.81 -19.71 21.61
CA VAL A 46 -5.62 -20.17 20.47
C VAL A 46 -4.71 -20.44 19.27
N LEU A 47 -3.78 -19.53 19.00
CA LEU A 47 -2.78 -19.73 17.92
C LEU A 47 -1.96 -20.99 18.16
N LEU A 48 -1.50 -21.21 19.38
CA LEU A 48 -0.74 -22.39 19.76
C LEU A 48 -1.56 -23.68 19.61
N LEU A 49 -2.83 -23.66 20.00
CA LEU A 49 -3.76 -24.78 19.81
C LEU A 49 -4.00 -25.06 18.31
N LEU A 50 -4.17 -24.03 17.49
CA LEU A 50 -4.33 -24.19 16.03
C LEU A 50 -3.09 -24.80 15.39
N VAL A 51 -1.89 -24.34 15.75
CA VAL A 51 -0.63 -24.90 15.26
C VAL A 51 -0.45 -26.35 15.72
N LEU A 52 -0.81 -26.67 16.96
CA LEU A 52 -0.77 -28.04 17.49
C LEU A 52 -1.75 -28.96 16.76
N LEU A 53 -3.00 -28.48 16.57
CA LEU A 53 -4.03 -29.22 15.81
C LEU A 53 -3.53 -29.48 14.38
N TRP A 54 -3.00 -28.47 13.72
CA TRP A 54 -2.40 -28.59 12.40
C TRP A 54 -1.27 -29.63 12.36
N TYR A 55 -0.38 -29.58 13.33
CA TYR A 55 0.71 -30.57 13.45
C TYR A 55 0.17 -31.98 13.61
N ILE A 56 -0.85 -32.18 14.45
CA ILE A 56 -1.50 -33.50 14.66
C ILE A 56 -2.13 -33.99 13.36
N LEU A 57 -2.84 -33.12 12.63
CA LEU A 57 -3.44 -33.43 11.33
C LEU A 57 -2.39 -33.85 10.32
N LEU A 58 -1.28 -33.13 10.21
CA LEU A 58 -0.18 -33.48 9.31
C LEU A 58 0.42 -34.84 9.65
N ARG A 59 0.61 -35.12 10.93
CA ARG A 59 1.12 -36.45 11.39
C ARG A 59 0.15 -37.58 11.08
N MET A 60 -1.15 -37.32 11.23
CA MET A 60 -2.20 -38.27 10.89
C MET A 60 -2.21 -38.58 9.40
N TRP A 61 -2.17 -37.51 8.55
CA TRP A 61 -2.13 -37.66 7.09
C TRP A 61 -0.86 -38.36 6.60
N GLU A 62 0.28 -38.08 7.23
CA GLU A 62 1.54 -38.77 6.95
C GLU A 62 1.45 -40.28 7.28
N ARG A 63 0.91 -40.63 8.45
CA ARG A 63 0.72 -42.05 8.86
C ARG A 63 -0.28 -42.79 7.98
N ASN A 64 -1.30 -42.13 7.53
CA ASN A 64 -2.35 -42.74 6.71
C ASN A 64 -1.99 -42.77 5.20
N GLY A 65 -0.79 -42.34 4.81
CA GLY A 65 -0.38 -42.23 3.39
C GLY A 65 -1.16 -41.25 2.57
N THR A 66 -1.91 -40.31 3.19
CA THR A 66 -2.71 -39.29 2.49
C THR A 66 -1.78 -38.28 1.82
N LEU A 67 -0.66 -37.95 2.44
CA LEU A 67 0.31 -36.99 1.85
C LEU A 67 0.91 -37.56 0.55
N ASP A 68 1.16 -38.86 0.47
CA ASP A 68 1.70 -39.48 -0.75
C ASP A 68 0.69 -39.41 -1.90
N LYS A 69 -0.61 -39.60 -1.61
CA LYS A 69 -1.69 -39.46 -2.60
C LYS A 69 -1.80 -38.03 -3.15
N TRP A 70 -1.50 -37.04 -2.35
CA TRP A 70 -1.54 -35.63 -2.74
C TRP A 70 -0.20 -35.13 -3.32
N ASN A 71 0.79 -36.01 -3.50
CA ASN A 71 2.17 -35.59 -3.84
C ASN A 71 2.70 -34.52 -2.87
N ALA A 72 2.36 -34.65 -1.62
CA ALA A 72 2.71 -33.70 -0.57
C ALA A 72 3.71 -34.35 0.41
N SER A 73 4.44 -33.49 1.09
CA SER A 73 5.36 -33.91 2.15
C SER A 73 5.38 -32.89 3.27
N ARG A 74 5.65 -33.35 4.47
CA ARG A 74 5.85 -32.49 5.63
C ARG A 74 7.30 -32.02 5.69
N VAL A 75 7.49 -30.71 5.81
CA VAL A 75 8.80 -30.05 5.88
C VAL A 75 8.86 -29.24 7.18
N PHE A 76 10.02 -29.14 7.80
CA PHE A 76 10.22 -28.44 9.07
C PHE A 76 9.26 -28.85 10.20
N GLY A 77 8.65 -30.01 10.10
CA GLY A 77 7.73 -30.54 11.12
C GLY A 77 6.28 -30.07 11.00
N PHE A 78 6.01 -28.85 10.64
CA PHE A 78 4.68 -28.23 10.64
C PHE A 78 4.27 -27.56 9.30
N VAL A 79 5.15 -27.55 8.32
CA VAL A 79 4.85 -27.00 6.99
C VAL A 79 4.46 -28.14 6.05
N LEU A 80 3.34 -27.99 5.36
CA LEU A 80 2.90 -28.86 4.29
C LEU A 80 3.47 -28.35 2.97
N MET A 81 4.21 -29.19 2.27
CA MET A 81 4.73 -28.93 0.93
C MET A 81 3.93 -29.75 -0.07
N VAL A 82 3.15 -29.08 -0.91
CA VAL A 82 2.33 -29.70 -1.96
C VAL A 82 3.01 -29.51 -3.31
N ARG A 83 3.22 -30.60 -4.06
CA ARG A 83 3.85 -30.55 -5.38
C ARG A 83 2.81 -30.71 -6.49
N ALA A 84 2.86 -29.83 -7.50
CA ALA A 84 1.99 -29.86 -8.66
C ALA A 84 2.82 -30.02 -9.95
N LYS A 85 2.37 -30.90 -10.83
CA LYS A 85 3.02 -31.11 -12.14
C LYS A 85 2.32 -30.34 -13.28
N TYR A 86 1.12 -29.80 -13.02
CA TYR A 86 0.31 -29.18 -14.06
C TYR A 86 0.96 -27.93 -14.69
N GLY A 87 1.65 -27.12 -13.91
CA GLY A 87 2.36 -25.92 -14.36
C GLY A 87 3.52 -26.19 -15.31
N LEU A 88 4.09 -27.41 -15.33
CA LEU A 88 5.27 -27.74 -16.14
C LEU A 88 5.00 -27.64 -17.64
N LYS A 89 3.81 -28.05 -18.11
CA LYS A 89 3.45 -27.97 -19.54
C LYS A 89 3.34 -26.51 -20.00
N VAL A 90 2.78 -25.65 -19.16
CA VAL A 90 2.70 -24.20 -19.42
C VAL A 90 4.09 -23.60 -19.44
N LEU A 91 4.91 -23.90 -18.45
CA LEU A 91 6.30 -23.47 -18.37
C LEU A 91 7.08 -23.85 -19.63
N GLU A 92 6.99 -25.12 -20.07
CA GLU A 92 7.69 -25.60 -21.28
C GLU A 92 7.27 -24.85 -22.54
N LYS A 93 5.95 -24.57 -22.66
CA LYS A 93 5.41 -23.81 -23.79
C LYS A 93 5.94 -22.38 -23.79
N VAL A 94 5.90 -21.70 -22.64
CA VAL A 94 6.33 -20.30 -22.46
C VAL A 94 7.84 -20.18 -22.57
N ALA A 95 8.62 -21.15 -22.08
CA ALA A 95 10.08 -21.16 -22.14
C ALA A 95 10.67 -21.47 -23.54
N LYS A 96 9.85 -21.80 -24.55
CA LYS A 96 10.31 -22.12 -25.92
C LYS A 96 11.27 -21.05 -26.52
N PRO A 97 10.98 -19.73 -26.44
CA PRO A 97 11.86 -18.72 -27.00
C PRO A 97 13.08 -18.48 -26.09
N ARG A 98 13.98 -19.46 -25.99
CA ARG A 98 15.13 -19.46 -25.08
C ARG A 98 16.02 -18.22 -25.22
N ARG A 99 16.21 -17.67 -26.44
CA ARG A 99 17.03 -16.47 -26.66
C ARG A 99 16.40 -15.25 -25.97
N PHE A 100 15.10 -15.07 -26.09
CA PHE A 100 14.36 -14.00 -25.42
C PHE A 100 14.52 -14.09 -23.90
N TRP A 101 14.29 -15.27 -23.32
CA TRP A 101 14.41 -15.45 -21.86
C TRP A 101 15.83 -15.29 -21.34
N ARG A 102 16.85 -15.65 -22.14
CA ARG A 102 18.25 -15.40 -21.76
C ARG A 102 18.59 -13.91 -21.73
N ILE A 103 18.06 -13.12 -22.68
CA ILE A 103 18.19 -11.65 -22.68
C ILE A 103 17.44 -11.08 -21.47
N TYR A 104 16.19 -11.51 -21.26
CA TYR A 104 15.42 -11.14 -20.07
C TYR A 104 16.19 -11.42 -18.78
N GLY A 105 16.79 -12.59 -18.65
CA GLY A 105 17.59 -12.97 -17.48
C GLY A 105 18.81 -12.06 -17.25
N GLU A 106 19.42 -11.54 -18.33
CA GLU A 106 20.51 -10.56 -18.21
C GLU A 106 19.99 -9.21 -17.72
N VAL A 107 18.88 -8.73 -18.27
CA VAL A 107 18.22 -7.50 -17.82
C VAL A 107 17.76 -7.64 -16.37
N ALA A 108 17.13 -8.76 -16.03
CA ALA A 108 16.69 -9.09 -14.67
C ALA A 108 17.85 -9.05 -13.66
N LEU A 109 18.99 -9.61 -14.03
CA LEU A 109 20.19 -9.59 -13.17
C LEU A 109 20.63 -8.15 -12.88
N TRP A 110 20.73 -7.30 -13.89
CA TRP A 110 21.16 -5.92 -13.70
C TRP A 110 20.12 -5.07 -12.96
N ILE A 111 18.83 -5.30 -13.19
CA ILE A 111 17.76 -4.66 -12.42
C ILE A 111 17.87 -5.04 -10.93
N CYS A 112 18.05 -6.32 -10.63
CA CYS A 112 18.19 -6.77 -9.24
C CYS A 112 19.45 -6.20 -8.57
N VAL A 113 20.59 -6.16 -9.28
CA VAL A 113 21.81 -5.54 -8.75
C VAL A 113 21.61 -4.05 -8.50
N GLY A 114 21.01 -3.33 -9.45
CA GLY A 114 20.71 -1.91 -9.31
C GLY A 114 19.76 -1.65 -8.13
N THR A 115 18.69 -2.41 -8.02
CA THR A 115 17.73 -2.31 -6.89
C THR A 115 18.40 -2.60 -5.56
N MET A 116 19.24 -3.64 -5.49
CA MET A 116 19.98 -3.99 -4.27
C MET A 116 20.92 -2.85 -3.83
N LEU A 117 21.65 -2.25 -4.78
CA LEU A 117 22.54 -1.12 -4.48
C LEU A 117 21.75 0.11 -4.05
N LEU A 118 20.63 0.41 -4.71
CA LEU A 118 19.76 1.52 -4.36
C LEU A 118 19.16 1.34 -2.95
N VAL A 119 18.60 0.19 -2.66
CA VAL A 119 18.03 -0.10 -1.33
C VAL A 119 19.13 -0.05 -0.25
N GLY A 120 20.29 -0.62 -0.53
CA GLY A 120 21.44 -0.56 0.38
C GLY A 120 21.89 0.88 0.67
N LEU A 121 21.94 1.73 -0.37
CA LEU A 121 22.25 3.14 -0.23
C LEU A 121 21.20 3.88 0.61
N LEU A 122 19.93 3.67 0.32
CA LEU A 122 18.82 4.30 1.06
C LEU A 122 18.81 3.89 2.53
N MET A 123 19.04 2.60 2.81
CA MET A 123 19.16 2.13 4.20
C MET A 123 20.37 2.74 4.91
N GLY A 124 21.49 2.89 4.19
CA GLY A 124 22.67 3.58 4.73
C GLY A 124 22.39 5.04 5.05
N ILE A 125 21.72 5.77 4.16
CA ILE A 125 21.31 7.15 4.38
C ILE A 125 20.34 7.25 5.57
N ALA A 126 19.33 6.38 5.64
CA ALA A 126 18.37 6.34 6.72
C ALA A 126 19.07 6.05 8.08
N PHE A 127 20.01 5.11 8.10
CA PHE A 127 20.78 4.78 9.29
C PHE A 127 21.60 6.00 9.79
N ILE A 128 22.29 6.69 8.87
CA ILE A 128 23.02 7.91 9.20
C ILE A 128 22.06 9.00 9.69
N GLY A 129 20.91 9.16 9.04
CA GLY A 129 19.87 10.11 9.46
C GLY A 129 19.42 9.88 10.91
N VAL A 130 19.14 8.64 11.26
CA VAL A 130 18.75 8.26 12.64
C VAL A 130 19.89 8.54 13.66
N LEU A 131 21.14 8.36 13.26
CA LEU A 131 22.28 8.68 14.14
C LEU A 131 22.46 10.19 14.38
N LEU A 132 22.19 11.01 13.35
CA LEU A 132 22.33 12.46 13.42
C LEU A 132 21.11 13.14 14.07
N SER A 133 19.93 12.61 13.82
CA SER A 133 18.66 13.10 14.35
C SER A 133 17.80 11.89 14.76
N PRO A 134 17.98 11.41 16.01
CA PRO A 134 17.16 10.30 16.50
C PRO A 134 15.66 10.64 16.42
N PRO A 135 14.83 9.74 15.91
CA PRO A 135 13.39 9.98 15.82
C PRO A 135 12.82 10.16 17.24
N SER A 136 11.97 11.16 17.41
CA SER A 136 11.24 11.40 18.66
C SER A 136 10.00 10.51 18.78
N THR A 137 9.61 9.85 17.68
CA THR A 137 8.46 8.93 17.64
C THR A 137 8.81 7.55 18.16
N PRO A 138 7.88 6.87 18.84
CA PRO A 138 8.08 5.49 19.22
C PRO A 138 8.26 4.59 17.98
N PRO A 139 9.02 3.49 18.10
CA PRO A 139 9.22 2.59 17.00
C PRO A 139 7.88 1.97 16.55
N PRO A 140 7.73 1.63 15.25
CA PRO A 140 6.53 0.98 14.75
C PRO A 140 6.27 -0.35 15.48
N SER A 141 5.01 -0.71 15.62
CA SER A 141 4.61 -1.97 16.25
C SER A 141 5.09 -3.18 15.42
N ALA A 142 5.28 -4.31 16.07
CA ALA A 142 5.70 -5.54 15.38
C ALA A 142 4.73 -5.95 14.25
N SER A 143 3.44 -5.66 14.38
CA SER A 143 2.43 -5.92 13.36
C SER A 143 2.60 -5.05 12.12
N GLU A 144 3.10 -3.83 12.26
CA GLU A 144 3.38 -2.92 11.15
C GLU A 144 4.65 -3.29 10.39
N LEU A 145 5.62 -3.91 11.07
CA LEU A 145 6.87 -4.35 10.45
C LEU A 145 6.74 -5.61 9.60
N VAL A 146 5.68 -6.40 9.81
CA VAL A 146 5.49 -7.68 9.13
C VAL A 146 4.51 -7.51 7.98
N ALA A 147 4.95 -7.77 6.74
CA ALA A 147 4.11 -7.68 5.55
C ALA A 147 3.20 -8.93 5.38
N ILE A 148 2.39 -9.24 6.40
CA ILE A 148 1.43 -10.35 6.36
C ILE A 148 0.02 -9.78 6.24
N PRO A 149 -0.74 -10.16 5.18
CA PRO A 149 -2.13 -9.72 5.03
C PRO A 149 -2.98 -10.03 6.27
N GLY A 150 -3.75 -9.05 6.73
CA GLY A 150 -4.61 -9.16 7.90
C GLY A 150 -3.91 -9.03 9.27
N ILE A 151 -2.57 -9.12 9.33
CA ILE A 151 -1.78 -8.80 10.53
C ILE A 151 -1.25 -7.37 10.44
N ASN A 152 -0.71 -7.01 9.28
CA ASN A 152 -0.34 -5.64 9.00
C ASN A 152 -1.62 -4.82 8.74
N PRO A 153 -1.87 -3.75 9.51
CA PRO A 153 -3.09 -2.93 9.35
C PRO A 153 -3.19 -2.24 7.99
N MET A 154 -2.05 -2.11 7.28
CA MET A 154 -1.98 -1.51 5.94
C MET A 154 -2.29 -2.51 4.82
N ILE A 155 -2.32 -3.81 5.11
CA ILE A 155 -2.50 -4.86 4.10
C ILE A 155 -3.79 -5.62 4.41
N PRO A 156 -4.90 -5.29 3.73
CA PRO A 156 -6.19 -5.94 3.96
C PRO A 156 -6.10 -7.44 3.65
N LEU A 157 -6.75 -8.26 4.47
CA LEU A 157 -6.64 -9.72 4.40
C LEU A 157 -7.02 -10.25 3.01
N GLY A 158 -8.16 -9.84 2.46
CA GLY A 158 -8.70 -10.37 1.20
C GLY A 158 -7.81 -10.05 0.00
N TRP A 159 -7.70 -8.79 -0.34
CA TRP A 159 -6.92 -8.33 -1.49
C TRP A 159 -5.42 -8.52 -1.30
N GLY A 160 -4.91 -8.31 -0.08
CA GLY A 160 -3.52 -8.53 0.26
C GLY A 160 -3.11 -10.00 0.12
N ALA A 161 -3.93 -10.94 0.60
CA ALA A 161 -3.66 -12.37 0.45
C ALA A 161 -3.68 -12.80 -1.02
N MET A 162 -4.64 -12.29 -1.82
CA MET A 162 -4.71 -12.56 -3.25
C MET A 162 -3.47 -12.03 -3.97
N ALA A 163 -3.09 -10.77 -3.73
CA ALA A 163 -1.89 -10.17 -4.31
C ALA A 163 -0.62 -10.94 -3.93
N PHE A 164 -0.51 -11.37 -2.67
CA PHE A 164 0.61 -12.16 -2.19
C PHE A 164 0.72 -13.51 -2.91
N VAL A 165 -0.39 -14.25 -3.06
CA VAL A 165 -0.40 -15.51 -3.79
C VAL A 165 -0.01 -15.31 -5.25
N VAL A 166 -0.55 -14.29 -5.92
CA VAL A 166 -0.21 -13.96 -7.31
C VAL A 166 1.28 -13.63 -7.42
N ALA A 167 1.81 -12.79 -6.54
CA ALA A 167 3.22 -12.42 -6.52
C ALA A 167 4.12 -13.63 -6.31
N LEU A 168 3.79 -14.54 -5.40
CA LEU A 168 4.52 -15.79 -5.19
C LEU A 168 4.53 -16.68 -6.43
N VAL A 169 3.38 -16.88 -7.07
CA VAL A 169 3.28 -17.72 -8.26
C VAL A 169 4.12 -17.15 -9.40
N ILE A 170 4.03 -15.83 -9.65
CA ILE A 170 4.81 -15.14 -10.69
C ILE A 170 6.31 -15.25 -10.40
N HIS A 171 6.70 -15.05 -9.15
CA HIS A 171 8.09 -15.15 -8.70
C HIS A 171 8.70 -16.52 -9.01
N GLU A 172 8.03 -17.58 -8.56
CA GLU A 172 8.52 -18.95 -8.77
C GLU A 172 8.47 -19.36 -10.24
N PHE A 173 7.47 -18.88 -10.96
CA PHE A 173 7.40 -19.09 -12.40
C PHE A 173 8.56 -18.42 -13.13
N GLY A 174 9.00 -17.24 -12.69
CA GLY A 174 10.20 -16.54 -13.18
C GLY A 174 11.47 -17.39 -13.03
N HIS A 175 11.70 -17.96 -11.85
CA HIS A 175 12.82 -18.88 -11.61
C HIS A 175 12.75 -20.09 -12.53
N GLY A 176 11.58 -20.71 -12.65
CA GLY A 176 11.36 -21.86 -13.52
C GLY A 176 11.60 -21.56 -14.99
N LEU A 177 11.15 -20.40 -15.48
CA LEU A 177 11.36 -19.96 -16.86
C LEU A 177 12.85 -19.85 -17.21
N LEU A 178 13.62 -19.19 -16.35
CA LEU A 178 15.05 -19.01 -16.61
C LEU A 178 15.81 -20.33 -16.46
N ALA A 179 15.45 -21.19 -15.51
CA ALA A 179 16.01 -22.54 -15.42
C ALA A 179 15.80 -23.31 -16.74
N ARG A 180 14.57 -23.31 -17.27
CA ARG A 180 14.24 -23.99 -18.54
C ARG A 180 14.92 -23.35 -19.74
N ALA A 181 15.02 -22.02 -19.79
CA ALA A 181 15.72 -21.30 -20.86
C ALA A 181 17.22 -21.65 -20.92
N HIS A 182 17.83 -21.97 -19.76
CA HIS A 182 19.20 -22.42 -19.64
C HIS A 182 19.36 -23.95 -19.73
N GLY A 183 18.27 -24.70 -19.98
CA GLY A 183 18.29 -26.13 -20.21
C GLY A 183 18.17 -26.96 -18.94
N MET A 184 18.00 -26.34 -17.77
CA MET A 184 17.79 -27.06 -16.51
C MET A 184 16.38 -27.62 -16.44
N ARG A 185 16.22 -28.83 -15.92
CA ARG A 185 14.92 -29.48 -15.75
C ARG A 185 14.28 -29.06 -14.44
N ILE A 186 12.98 -28.76 -14.46
CA ILE A 186 12.16 -28.51 -13.28
C ILE A 186 11.42 -29.80 -12.93
N ARG A 187 11.54 -30.25 -11.68
CA ARG A 187 10.89 -31.47 -11.18
C ARG A 187 9.41 -31.22 -10.89
N ALA A 188 9.13 -30.14 -10.19
CA ALA A 188 7.78 -29.74 -9.81
C ALA A 188 7.74 -28.26 -9.47
N PHE A 189 6.53 -27.70 -9.54
CA PHE A 189 6.16 -26.51 -8.79
C PHE A 189 5.47 -26.93 -7.51
N GLY A 190 5.51 -26.07 -6.50
CA GLY A 190 4.82 -26.40 -5.27
C GLY A 190 4.47 -25.17 -4.45
N LEU A 191 3.64 -25.45 -3.43
CA LEU A 191 3.20 -24.50 -2.45
C LEU A 191 3.61 -24.99 -1.06
N LEU A 192 4.11 -24.09 -0.24
CA LEU A 192 4.36 -24.30 1.17
C LEU A 192 3.21 -23.69 1.97
N GLN A 193 2.59 -24.49 2.86
CA GLN A 193 1.40 -24.08 3.61
C GLN A 193 1.57 -24.33 5.11
N LEU A 194 1.04 -23.42 5.90
CA LEU A 194 0.83 -23.58 7.34
C LEU A 194 -0.68 -23.46 7.61
N GLY A 195 -1.36 -24.58 7.79
CA GLY A 195 -2.82 -24.56 7.79
C GLY A 195 -3.35 -24.12 6.44
N PRO A 196 -4.30 -23.18 6.42
CA PRO A 196 -4.82 -22.58 5.18
C PRO A 196 -3.89 -21.48 4.61
N LEU A 197 -2.89 -21.03 5.38
CA LEU A 197 -2.02 -19.93 5.00
C LEU A 197 -0.91 -20.38 4.04
N PRO A 198 -0.80 -19.84 2.83
CA PRO A 198 0.35 -20.05 1.98
C PRO A 198 1.57 -19.31 2.54
N LEU A 199 2.61 -20.05 2.92
CA LEU A 199 3.88 -19.48 3.38
C LEU A 199 4.82 -19.14 2.24
N GLY A 200 4.68 -19.83 1.11
CA GLY A 200 5.54 -19.64 -0.03
C GLY A 200 5.18 -20.58 -1.17
N ALA A 201 5.79 -20.33 -2.31
CA ALA A 201 5.80 -21.22 -3.45
C ALA A 201 7.23 -21.65 -3.76
N PHE A 202 7.43 -22.62 -4.61
CA PHE A 202 8.75 -23.03 -5.06
C PHE A 202 8.71 -23.66 -6.45
N ALA A 203 9.75 -23.40 -7.23
CA ALA A 203 10.09 -24.14 -8.41
C ALA A 203 11.31 -25.02 -8.09
N GLU A 204 11.19 -26.34 -8.22
CA GLU A 204 12.24 -27.30 -7.88
C GLU A 204 13.09 -27.68 -9.09
N PRO A 205 14.22 -26.98 -9.40
CA PRO A 205 15.14 -27.41 -10.43
C PRO A 205 15.89 -28.66 -9.98
N GLN A 206 16.38 -29.45 -10.92
CA GLN A 206 17.25 -30.58 -10.59
C GLN A 206 18.57 -30.06 -9.99
N TYR A 207 18.83 -30.45 -8.76
CA TYR A 207 19.98 -29.99 -7.98
C TYR A 207 21.31 -30.14 -8.70
N GLU A 208 21.54 -31.30 -9.35
CA GLU A 208 22.78 -31.55 -10.08
C GLU A 208 22.98 -30.65 -11.28
N GLU A 209 21.91 -30.36 -12.02
CA GLU A 209 21.96 -29.48 -13.17
C GLU A 209 22.18 -28.02 -12.73
N LEU A 210 21.57 -27.61 -11.65
CA LEU A 210 21.77 -26.29 -11.06
C LEU A 210 23.21 -26.11 -10.57
N HIS A 211 23.78 -27.10 -9.92
CA HIS A 211 25.15 -27.02 -9.42
C HIS A 211 26.20 -26.99 -10.52
N ARG A 212 25.97 -27.72 -11.62
CA ARG A 212 26.88 -27.77 -12.79
C ARG A 212 26.74 -26.56 -13.71
N ALA A 213 25.63 -25.81 -13.58
CA ALA A 213 25.39 -24.63 -14.42
C ALA A 213 26.44 -23.53 -14.17
N PRO A 214 26.85 -22.78 -15.20
CA PRO A 214 27.74 -21.64 -15.08
C PRO A 214 27.21 -20.62 -14.07
N ARG A 215 28.09 -19.94 -13.32
CA ARG A 215 27.70 -18.95 -12.31
C ARG A 215 26.72 -17.91 -12.83
N ARG A 216 26.97 -17.39 -14.07
CA ARG A 216 26.12 -16.36 -14.67
C ARG A 216 24.70 -16.85 -14.95
N GLU A 217 24.53 -18.10 -15.36
CA GLU A 217 23.21 -18.69 -15.59
C GLU A 217 22.44 -18.88 -14.29
N ARG A 218 23.13 -19.30 -13.23
CA ARG A 218 22.55 -19.39 -11.88
C ARG A 218 22.11 -18.02 -11.36
N MET A 219 22.97 -17.00 -11.51
CA MET A 219 22.65 -15.63 -11.09
C MET A 219 21.42 -15.08 -11.84
N ARG A 220 21.34 -15.30 -13.15
CA ARG A 220 20.15 -14.92 -13.94
C ARG A 220 18.89 -15.62 -13.46
N MET A 221 19.00 -16.92 -13.16
CA MET A 221 17.87 -17.68 -12.63
C MET A 221 17.44 -17.15 -11.25
N PHE A 222 18.36 -16.88 -10.34
CA PHE A 222 18.02 -16.33 -9.02
C PHE A 222 17.46 -14.90 -9.12
N ALA A 223 17.93 -14.08 -10.03
CA ALA A 223 17.39 -12.73 -10.26
C ALA A 223 16.00 -12.73 -10.91
N ALA A 224 15.64 -13.82 -11.59
CA ALA A 224 14.40 -13.87 -12.38
C ALA A 224 13.15 -13.72 -11.53
N GLY A 225 13.08 -14.34 -10.36
CA GLY A 225 11.93 -14.24 -9.46
C GLY A 225 11.63 -12.78 -9.05
N PRO A 226 12.56 -12.12 -8.34
CA PRO A 226 12.37 -10.72 -7.94
C PRO A 226 12.12 -9.78 -9.12
N ALA A 227 12.87 -9.94 -10.23
CA ALA A 227 12.69 -9.10 -11.40
C ALA A 227 11.32 -9.28 -12.06
N THR A 228 10.78 -10.51 -12.06
CA THR A 228 9.43 -10.76 -12.60
C THR A 228 8.36 -10.07 -11.75
N ASN A 229 8.52 -10.02 -10.43
CA ASN A 229 7.63 -9.27 -9.56
C ASN A 229 7.71 -7.76 -9.83
N LEU A 230 8.92 -7.20 -9.99
CA LEU A 230 9.10 -5.79 -10.35
C LEU A 230 8.46 -5.47 -11.71
N PHE A 231 8.62 -6.35 -12.70
CA PHE A 231 7.97 -6.20 -13.99
C PHE A 231 6.45 -6.29 -13.88
N ALA A 232 5.92 -7.23 -13.09
CA ALA A 232 4.48 -7.34 -12.85
C ALA A 232 3.93 -6.10 -12.15
N ALA A 233 4.63 -5.57 -11.15
CA ALA A 233 4.26 -4.32 -10.48
C ALA A 233 4.22 -3.15 -11.47
N PHE A 234 5.21 -3.04 -12.36
CA PHE A 234 5.21 -2.03 -13.41
C PHE A 234 4.01 -2.17 -14.36
N VAL A 235 3.66 -3.39 -14.76
CA VAL A 235 2.46 -3.65 -15.59
C VAL A 235 1.18 -3.26 -14.84
N CYS A 236 1.08 -3.59 -13.55
CA CYS A 236 -0.05 -3.18 -12.72
C CYS A 236 -0.18 -1.65 -12.64
N LEU A 237 0.93 -0.92 -12.53
CA LEU A 237 0.91 0.56 -12.54
C LEU A 237 0.48 1.13 -13.91
N LEU A 238 0.89 0.51 -15.01
CA LEU A 238 0.39 0.89 -16.33
C LEU A 238 -1.12 0.66 -16.44
N MET A 239 -1.61 -0.48 -15.92
CA MET A 239 -3.05 -0.77 -15.88
C MET A 239 -3.79 0.23 -15.01
N LEU A 240 -3.26 0.54 -13.83
CA LEU A 240 -3.80 1.54 -12.91
C LEU A 240 -3.86 2.92 -13.58
N GLY A 241 -2.80 3.32 -14.31
CA GLY A 241 -2.81 4.56 -15.10
C GLY A 241 -3.89 4.59 -16.16
N GLY A 242 -4.12 3.46 -16.84
CA GLY A 242 -5.23 3.32 -17.79
C GLY A 242 -6.60 3.43 -17.11
N LEU A 243 -6.78 2.78 -15.97
CA LEU A 243 -8.02 2.83 -15.18
C LEU A 243 -8.25 4.23 -14.60
N ALA A 244 -7.20 4.91 -14.15
CA ALA A 244 -7.30 6.29 -13.66
C ALA A 244 -7.93 7.23 -14.69
N GLY A 245 -7.72 6.98 -16.00
CA GLY A 245 -8.37 7.72 -17.07
C GLY A 245 -9.87 7.44 -17.25
N GLN A 246 -10.36 6.34 -16.67
CA GLN A 246 -11.77 5.93 -16.73
C GLN A 246 -12.57 6.37 -15.50
N VAL A 247 -11.92 7.05 -14.56
CA VAL A 247 -12.52 7.48 -13.29
C VAL A 247 -12.55 8.99 -13.26
N VAL A 248 -13.66 9.55 -12.81
CA VAL A 248 -13.86 10.99 -12.56
C VAL A 248 -14.26 11.21 -11.11
N ALA A 249 -14.08 12.42 -10.63
CA ALA A 249 -14.59 12.80 -9.33
C ALA A 249 -16.12 12.72 -9.32
N ALA A 250 -16.71 12.08 -8.33
CA ALA A 250 -18.16 12.05 -8.13
C ALA A 250 -18.66 13.45 -7.72
N THR A 251 -17.81 14.21 -7.03
CA THR A 251 -18.11 15.56 -6.57
C THR A 251 -16.85 16.43 -6.64
N PRO A 252 -17.00 17.74 -6.90
CA PRO A 252 -15.89 18.69 -6.86
C PRO A 252 -15.54 19.14 -5.43
N HIS A 253 -16.33 18.73 -4.44
CA HIS A 253 -16.19 19.15 -3.06
C HIS A 253 -15.11 18.37 -2.31
N PRO A 254 -14.40 18.98 -1.35
CA PRO A 254 -13.42 18.30 -0.54
C PRO A 254 -14.08 17.35 0.45
N HIS A 255 -13.38 16.29 0.80
CA HIS A 255 -13.75 15.34 1.83
C HIS A 255 -12.62 15.16 2.85
N ALA A 256 -12.98 14.90 4.10
CA ALA A 256 -12.03 14.66 5.18
C ALA A 256 -11.79 13.16 5.34
N ARG A 257 -10.53 12.73 5.27
CA ARG A 257 -10.16 11.31 5.43
C ARG A 257 -10.09 10.89 6.89
N ALA A 258 -9.70 11.82 7.74
CA ALA A 258 -9.57 11.60 9.17
C ALA A 258 -9.90 12.87 9.94
N LEU A 259 -10.29 12.69 11.19
CA LEU A 259 -10.56 13.77 12.12
C LEU A 259 -9.53 13.76 13.24
N VAL A 260 -9.19 14.95 13.70
CA VAL A 260 -8.37 15.13 14.90
C VAL A 260 -9.24 14.88 16.12
N ILE A 261 -8.77 14.03 17.02
CA ILE A 261 -9.50 13.72 18.27
C ILE A 261 -9.63 14.99 19.12
N ASP A 262 -10.82 15.22 19.63
CA ASP A 262 -11.22 16.42 20.34
C ASP A 262 -11.09 17.70 19.49
N GLY A 263 -10.92 17.57 18.15
CA GLY A 263 -10.93 18.69 17.21
C GLY A 263 -12.35 19.22 16.95
N GLY A 264 -12.43 20.46 16.44
CA GLY A 264 -13.72 21.11 16.22
C GLY A 264 -14.68 20.33 15.30
N ALA A 265 -14.15 19.69 14.26
CA ALA A 265 -14.95 18.86 13.35
C ALA A 265 -15.53 17.62 14.03
N GLU A 266 -14.71 16.89 14.82
CA GLU A 266 -15.18 15.70 15.56
C GLU A 266 -16.23 16.08 16.61
N GLN A 267 -15.99 17.15 17.37
CA GLN A 267 -16.91 17.62 18.40
C GLN A 267 -18.26 18.08 17.81
N ALA A 268 -18.26 18.58 16.58
CA ALA A 268 -19.46 18.96 15.85
C ALA A 268 -20.24 17.77 15.27
N GLY A 269 -19.68 16.56 15.30
CA GLY A 269 -20.34 15.35 14.78
C GLY A 269 -19.93 14.96 13.37
N MET A 270 -18.95 15.64 12.76
CA MET A 270 -18.39 15.26 11.46
C MET A 270 -17.84 13.84 11.51
N GLN A 271 -17.95 13.11 10.42
CA GLN A 271 -17.46 11.75 10.28
C GLN A 271 -16.33 11.70 9.25
N PRO A 272 -15.39 10.74 9.35
CA PRO A 272 -14.44 10.47 8.26
C PRO A 272 -15.20 10.20 6.95
N TRP A 273 -14.69 10.73 5.86
CA TRP A 273 -15.25 10.68 4.50
C TRP A 273 -16.44 11.61 4.24
N ASP A 274 -16.87 12.39 5.22
CA ASP A 274 -17.86 13.43 4.97
C ASP A 274 -17.36 14.42 3.90
N ILE A 275 -18.25 14.75 2.98
CA ILE A 275 -18.03 15.74 1.92
C ILE A 275 -18.42 17.10 2.46
N ILE A 276 -17.52 18.07 2.37
CA ILE A 276 -17.75 19.45 2.80
C ILE A 276 -18.33 20.23 1.62
N LEU A 277 -19.62 20.56 1.68
CA LEU A 277 -20.34 21.23 0.60
C LEU A 277 -20.23 22.75 0.68
N ALA A 278 -20.39 23.32 1.89
CA ALA A 278 -20.36 24.75 2.10
C ALA A 278 -19.88 25.12 3.50
N ILE A 279 -19.36 26.34 3.65
CA ILE A 279 -19.01 26.96 4.93
C ILE A 279 -19.78 28.27 5.02
N ASN A 280 -20.59 28.44 6.07
CA ASN A 280 -21.51 29.60 6.26
C ASN A 280 -22.34 29.94 4.99
N GLY A 281 -22.80 28.91 4.27
CA GLY A 281 -23.59 29.01 3.05
C GLY A 281 -22.78 29.36 1.79
N THR A 282 -21.45 29.51 1.89
CA THR A 282 -20.59 29.68 0.71
C THR A 282 -20.16 28.30 0.24
N GLU A 283 -20.51 27.94 -0.99
CA GLU A 283 -20.14 26.67 -1.61
C GLU A 283 -18.60 26.52 -1.72
N VAL A 284 -18.10 25.37 -1.37
CA VAL A 284 -16.67 25.05 -1.36
C VAL A 284 -16.34 24.10 -2.49
N ILE A 285 -15.56 24.56 -3.46
CA ILE A 285 -15.13 23.77 -4.60
C ILE A 285 -13.60 23.59 -4.57
N GLY A 286 -13.15 22.37 -4.54
CA GLY A 286 -11.73 22.03 -4.50
C GLY A 286 -11.04 22.39 -3.18
N LEU A 287 -9.77 22.04 -3.08
CA LEU A 287 -8.97 22.36 -1.89
C LEU A 287 -8.65 23.84 -1.77
N ASP A 288 -8.49 24.53 -2.89
CA ASP A 288 -8.18 25.97 -2.87
C ASP A 288 -9.41 26.77 -2.44
N GLY A 289 -10.60 26.44 -2.96
CA GLY A 289 -11.85 27.07 -2.50
C GLY A 289 -12.12 26.84 -1.01
N PHE A 290 -11.81 25.62 -0.51
CA PHE A 290 -11.90 25.31 0.91
C PHE A 290 -10.94 26.20 1.75
N ARG A 291 -9.69 26.29 1.33
CA ARG A 291 -8.67 27.08 2.04
C ARG A 291 -9.01 28.58 2.02
N ASP A 292 -9.42 29.09 0.86
CA ASP A 292 -9.75 30.49 0.70
C ASP A 292 -10.95 30.87 1.56
N GLU A 293 -11.96 30.00 1.68
CA GLU A 293 -13.10 30.24 2.54
C GLU A 293 -12.73 30.13 4.01
N LEU A 294 -12.01 29.07 4.40
CA LEU A 294 -11.60 28.85 5.80
C LEU A 294 -10.70 30.00 6.30
N ASN A 295 -9.82 30.52 5.47
CA ASN A 295 -8.89 31.62 5.82
C ASN A 295 -9.59 32.97 6.05
N ARG A 296 -10.89 33.09 5.83
CA ARG A 296 -11.67 34.28 6.18
C ARG A 296 -12.00 34.36 7.66
N TYR A 297 -11.83 33.27 8.38
CA TYR A 297 -12.13 33.14 9.81
C TYR A 297 -10.84 33.09 10.62
N GLN A 298 -11.01 33.11 11.94
CA GLN A 298 -9.91 32.98 12.91
C GLN A 298 -10.14 31.77 13.81
N ALA A 299 -9.13 31.39 14.54
CA ALA A 299 -9.27 30.38 15.59
C ALA A 299 -10.34 30.82 16.61
N ASN A 300 -11.10 29.86 17.11
CA ASN A 300 -12.25 30.02 17.98
C ASN A 300 -13.52 30.64 17.33
N ASP A 301 -13.48 31.00 16.05
CA ASP A 301 -14.71 31.35 15.35
C ASP A 301 -15.61 30.12 15.18
N THR A 302 -16.92 30.37 15.22
CA THR A 302 -17.93 29.35 14.97
C THR A 302 -18.44 29.47 13.56
N VAL A 303 -18.39 28.37 12.80
CA VAL A 303 -18.88 28.30 11.43
C VAL A 303 -19.96 27.25 11.29
N LEU A 304 -20.91 27.49 10.38
CA LEU A 304 -21.89 26.52 9.94
C LEU A 304 -21.29 25.77 8.73
N MET A 305 -21.23 24.46 8.82
CA MET A 305 -20.67 23.63 7.77
C MET A 305 -21.72 22.66 7.25
N ASP A 306 -22.04 22.78 5.99
CA ASP A 306 -22.92 21.84 5.32
C ASP A 306 -22.10 20.66 4.83
N VAL A 307 -22.43 19.46 5.34
CA VAL A 307 -21.74 18.22 5.00
C VAL A 307 -22.71 17.20 4.43
N GLN A 308 -22.18 16.31 3.62
CA GLN A 308 -22.87 15.11 3.17
C GLN A 308 -22.15 13.90 3.73
N HIS A 309 -22.86 13.11 4.52
CA HIS A 309 -22.37 11.85 5.07
C HIS A 309 -22.30 10.74 4.00
N GLU A 310 -21.57 9.68 4.28
CA GLU A 310 -21.43 8.51 3.41
C GLU A 310 -22.78 7.90 2.98
N ASN A 311 -23.79 7.94 3.87
CA ASN A 311 -25.14 7.47 3.57
C ASN A 311 -25.96 8.40 2.66
N GLY A 312 -25.37 9.52 2.24
CA GLY A 312 -26.01 10.55 1.42
C GLY A 312 -26.85 11.56 2.20
N GLU A 313 -26.90 11.44 3.53
CA GLU A 313 -27.63 12.40 4.38
C GLU A 313 -26.91 13.74 4.42
N LEU A 314 -27.68 14.82 4.33
CA LEU A 314 -27.16 16.18 4.42
C LEU A 314 -27.38 16.71 5.82
N GLU A 315 -26.33 17.22 6.45
CA GLU A 315 -26.38 17.81 7.78
C GLU A 315 -25.62 19.15 7.81
N THR A 316 -26.15 20.10 8.60
CA THR A 316 -25.44 21.35 8.88
C THR A 316 -24.85 21.28 10.28
N LEU A 317 -23.53 21.20 10.35
CA LEU A 317 -22.79 21.12 11.60
C LEU A 317 -22.37 22.50 12.08
N THR A 318 -22.43 22.71 13.40
CA THR A 318 -21.89 23.92 14.03
C THR A 318 -20.49 23.61 14.56
N VAL A 319 -19.47 24.11 13.86
CA VAL A 319 -18.07 23.80 14.14
C VAL A 319 -17.37 25.00 14.76
N VAL A 320 -16.68 24.78 15.87
CA VAL A 320 -15.75 25.76 16.46
C VAL A 320 -14.36 25.49 15.90
N LEU A 321 -13.76 26.44 15.24
CA LEU A 321 -12.44 26.32 14.63
C LEU A 321 -11.35 26.33 15.71
N GLY A 322 -10.42 25.37 15.63
CA GLY A 322 -9.23 25.33 16.48
C GLY A 322 -8.16 26.33 16.01
N ASP A 323 -7.09 26.45 16.78
CA ASP A 323 -5.87 27.15 16.40
C ASP A 323 -4.87 26.15 15.83
N LYS A 324 -4.54 26.29 14.55
CA LYS A 324 -3.60 25.41 13.85
C LYS A 324 -2.19 25.50 14.39
N TYR A 325 -1.76 26.70 14.80
CA TYR A 325 -0.45 26.90 15.38
C TYR A 325 -0.34 26.18 16.74
N ALA A 326 -1.32 26.41 17.62
CA ALA A 326 -1.36 25.77 18.92
C ALA A 326 -1.45 24.23 18.81
N TYR A 327 -2.19 23.70 17.85
CA TYR A 327 -2.26 22.27 17.59
C TYR A 327 -0.90 21.65 17.22
N TYR A 328 -0.14 22.29 16.33
CA TYR A 328 1.18 21.77 15.96
C TYR A 328 2.23 21.99 17.05
N GLU A 329 2.13 23.07 17.83
CA GLU A 329 2.96 23.31 19.00
C GLU A 329 2.75 22.21 20.06
N GLU A 330 1.50 21.83 20.34
CA GLU A 330 1.14 20.71 21.22
C GLU A 330 1.69 19.37 20.71
N LEU A 331 1.77 19.18 19.42
CA LEU A 331 2.43 18.04 18.79
C LEU A 331 3.98 18.09 18.89
N GLY A 332 4.54 19.13 19.49
CA GLY A 332 5.98 19.28 19.73
C GLY A 332 6.78 19.85 18.54
N TRP A 333 6.10 20.52 17.59
CA TRP A 333 6.80 21.19 16.49
C TRP A 333 7.44 22.47 16.98
N SER A 334 8.68 22.73 16.53
CA SER A 334 9.38 23.95 16.92
C SER A 334 8.84 25.16 16.18
N GLU A 335 8.92 26.34 16.81
CA GLU A 335 8.55 27.62 16.21
C GLU A 335 9.23 27.84 14.86
N GLU A 336 10.53 27.50 14.76
CA GLU A 336 11.29 27.58 13.50
C GLU A 336 10.67 26.70 12.38
N THR A 337 10.16 25.52 12.73
CA THR A 337 9.47 24.62 11.80
C THR A 337 8.13 25.20 11.36
N LEU A 338 7.37 25.75 12.29
CA LEU A 338 6.06 26.37 12.01
C LEU A 338 6.20 27.61 11.14
N GLU A 339 7.20 28.46 11.41
CA GLU A 339 7.54 29.60 10.56
C GLU A 339 7.96 29.15 9.15
N ALA A 340 8.81 28.13 9.03
CA ALA A 340 9.23 27.59 7.74
C ALA A 340 8.04 27.04 6.92
N MET A 341 7.00 26.54 7.59
CA MET A 341 5.74 26.09 6.98
C MET A 341 4.71 27.19 6.78
N ASN A 342 5.04 28.42 7.17
CA ASN A 342 4.16 29.58 7.11
C ASN A 342 2.84 29.40 7.89
N VAL A 343 2.88 28.65 9.00
CA VAL A 343 1.76 28.51 9.94
C VAL A 343 1.83 29.66 10.93
N LYS A 344 0.74 30.40 11.03
CA LYS A 344 0.66 31.61 11.87
C LYS A 344 -0.17 31.34 13.13
N PRO A 345 0.15 32.03 14.25
CA PRO A 345 -0.72 32.02 15.42
C PRO A 345 -2.14 32.50 15.02
N ASN A 346 -3.13 31.86 15.65
CA ASN A 346 -4.54 32.13 15.39
C ASN A 346 -5.03 31.77 13.96
N GLU A 347 -4.30 30.90 13.26
CA GLU A 347 -4.73 30.36 11.97
C GLU A 347 -5.86 29.35 12.18
N PRO A 348 -6.99 29.50 11.45
CA PRO A 348 -8.14 28.63 11.67
C PRO A 348 -7.83 27.18 11.30
N PHE A 349 -8.28 26.27 12.14
CA PHE A 349 -8.07 24.83 11.96
C PHE A 349 -9.39 24.07 12.16
N LEU A 350 -9.84 23.40 11.13
CA LEU A 350 -11.06 22.61 11.20
C LEU A 350 -10.93 21.35 12.09
N GLY A 351 -9.73 20.86 12.28
CA GLY A 351 -9.51 19.59 12.98
C GLY A 351 -9.71 18.38 12.07
N VAL A 352 -9.37 18.51 10.79
CA VAL A 352 -9.39 17.41 9.81
C VAL A 352 -8.00 17.14 9.28
N GLU A 353 -7.73 15.88 8.99
CA GLU A 353 -6.49 15.44 8.37
C GLU A 353 -6.77 14.77 7.04
N GLY A 354 -5.86 14.96 6.09
CA GLY A 354 -5.94 14.31 4.79
C GLY A 354 -7.13 14.76 3.95
N LEU A 355 -7.40 16.07 3.89
CA LEU A 355 -8.35 16.61 2.92
C LEU A 355 -7.98 16.17 1.51
N GLY A 356 -8.95 15.65 0.77
CA GLY A 356 -8.81 15.21 -0.60
C GLY A 356 -9.95 15.70 -1.48
N VAL A 357 -9.72 15.70 -2.78
CA VAL A 357 -10.74 16.01 -3.78
C VAL A 357 -10.72 14.95 -4.86
N GLY A 358 -11.84 14.36 -5.12
CA GLY A 358 -12.10 13.55 -6.31
C GLY A 358 -11.07 12.46 -6.58
N THR A 359 -10.40 12.54 -7.74
CA THR A 359 -9.47 11.50 -8.23
C THR A 359 -8.05 11.58 -7.67
N GLU A 360 -7.77 12.50 -6.74
CA GLU A 360 -6.41 12.76 -6.27
C GLU A 360 -5.69 11.49 -5.73
N GLY A 361 -6.43 10.63 -5.03
CA GLY A 361 -5.89 9.35 -4.51
C GLY A 361 -5.45 8.40 -5.63
N VAL A 362 -6.30 8.24 -6.65
CA VAL A 362 -6.01 7.41 -7.84
C VAL A 362 -4.83 7.98 -8.61
N ASP A 363 -4.82 9.30 -8.81
CA ASP A 363 -3.77 9.99 -9.55
C ASP A 363 -2.43 9.91 -8.83
N ARG A 364 -2.44 10.02 -7.50
CA ARG A 364 -1.25 9.84 -6.67
C ARG A 364 -0.69 8.42 -6.77
N LEU A 365 -1.55 7.38 -6.76
CA LEU A 365 -1.12 6.01 -6.93
C LEU A 365 -0.61 5.73 -8.34
N ALA A 366 -1.32 6.21 -9.36
CA ALA A 366 -0.91 6.06 -10.75
C ALA A 366 0.35 6.88 -11.10
N GLY A 367 0.54 8.02 -10.43
CA GLY A 367 1.68 8.92 -10.60
C GLY A 367 1.90 9.32 -12.06
N PRO A 368 3.13 9.16 -12.60
CA PRO A 368 3.44 9.50 -14.00
C PRO A 368 2.61 8.75 -15.04
N PHE A 369 1.95 7.67 -14.66
CA PHE A 369 1.09 6.88 -15.54
C PHE A 369 -0.34 7.42 -15.60
N SER A 370 -0.73 8.29 -14.66
CA SER A 370 -2.02 8.97 -14.73
C SER A 370 -2.10 9.84 -15.99
N PRO A 371 -3.25 9.85 -16.70
CA PRO A 371 -3.49 10.78 -17.79
C PRO A 371 -3.52 12.25 -17.33
N ARG A 372 -3.85 12.49 -16.04
CA ARG A 372 -3.90 13.83 -15.44
C ARG A 372 -2.55 14.32 -14.93
N PHE A 373 -1.50 13.47 -14.99
CA PHE A 373 -0.17 13.89 -14.58
C PHE A 373 0.36 14.98 -15.52
N GLU A 374 0.63 16.14 -14.97
CA GLU A 374 1.17 17.27 -15.70
C GLU A 374 2.68 17.07 -15.99
N GLY A 375 3.02 17.00 -17.24
CA GLY A 375 4.39 16.86 -17.68
C GLY A 375 4.53 16.12 -19.01
N GLY A 376 5.53 16.50 -19.78
CA GLY A 376 5.86 15.83 -21.04
C GLY A 376 6.52 14.46 -20.81
N THR A 377 6.73 13.70 -21.89
CA THR A 377 7.29 12.35 -21.86
C THR A 377 8.64 12.26 -21.10
N ILE A 378 9.49 13.29 -21.21
CA ILE A 378 10.77 13.33 -20.51
C ILE A 378 10.56 13.44 -19.01
N VAL A 379 9.65 14.32 -18.55
CA VAL A 379 9.31 14.50 -17.15
C VAL A 379 8.74 13.20 -16.57
N LYS A 380 7.79 12.58 -17.27
CA LYS A 380 7.24 11.26 -16.90
C LYS A 380 8.33 10.20 -16.75
N ALA A 381 9.25 10.13 -17.69
CA ALA A 381 10.35 9.16 -17.65
C ALA A 381 11.29 9.37 -16.45
N ILE A 382 11.60 10.62 -16.10
CA ILE A 382 12.43 10.96 -14.95
C ILE A 382 11.70 10.64 -13.64
N TYR A 383 10.41 10.98 -13.53
CA TYR A 383 9.63 10.75 -12.31
C TYR A 383 9.29 9.27 -12.05
N THR A 384 9.21 8.43 -13.10
CA THR A 384 8.83 7.02 -12.96
C THR A 384 9.66 6.25 -11.93
N PRO A 385 11.01 6.26 -11.93
CA PRO A 385 11.78 5.53 -10.93
C PRO A 385 11.59 6.08 -9.52
N PHE A 386 11.43 7.39 -9.35
CA PHE A 386 11.15 8.00 -8.05
C PHE A 386 9.75 7.63 -7.56
N HIS A 387 8.78 7.58 -8.45
CA HIS A 387 7.42 7.15 -8.13
C HIS A 387 7.38 5.69 -7.68
N LEU A 388 8.04 4.79 -8.41
CA LEU A 388 8.18 3.39 -8.01
C LEU A 388 8.81 3.25 -6.63
N LEU A 389 9.85 4.02 -6.35
CA LEU A 389 10.50 4.06 -5.05
C LEU A 389 9.54 4.59 -3.97
N ASN A 390 8.83 5.67 -4.25
CA ASN A 390 7.87 6.27 -3.34
C ASN A 390 6.77 5.29 -2.96
N ILE A 391 6.15 4.60 -3.93
CA ILE A 391 5.13 3.57 -3.66
C ILE A 391 5.69 2.45 -2.76
N MET A 392 6.95 2.07 -2.91
CA MET A 392 7.57 1.06 -2.05
C MET A 392 7.78 1.54 -0.60
N ILE A 393 8.03 2.84 -0.41
CA ILE A 393 8.34 3.43 0.89
C ILE A 393 7.08 3.89 1.63
N VAL A 394 6.08 4.37 0.91
CA VAL A 394 4.85 4.93 1.47
C VAL A 394 4.16 4.02 2.50
N PRO A 395 4.05 2.67 2.32
CA PRO A 395 3.47 1.81 3.35
C PRO A 395 4.16 1.88 4.71
N PHE A 396 5.45 2.25 4.73
CA PHE A 396 6.23 2.39 5.96
C PHE A 396 6.18 3.80 6.56
N GLN A 397 5.72 4.79 5.80
CA GLN A 397 5.63 6.19 6.24
C GLN A 397 4.28 6.54 6.86
N LEU A 398 3.23 5.77 6.55
CA LEU A 398 1.86 6.10 6.93
C LEU A 398 1.42 5.29 8.15
N GLN A 399 1.91 5.69 9.31
CA GLN A 399 1.38 5.21 10.57
C GLN A 399 -0.04 5.77 10.79
N GLY A 400 -1.04 4.89 10.65
CA GLY A 400 -2.39 5.18 11.11
C GLY A 400 -3.32 5.94 10.17
N VAL A 401 -2.86 6.43 9.04
CA VAL A 401 -3.71 7.06 8.02
C VAL A 401 -4.04 6.03 6.93
N SER A 402 -5.30 5.87 6.60
CA SER A 402 -5.68 5.03 5.44
C SER A 402 -5.04 5.59 4.18
N MET A 403 -4.17 4.79 3.56
CA MET A 403 -3.50 5.18 2.31
C MET A 403 -4.42 5.17 1.10
N TYR A 404 -5.51 4.44 1.19
CA TYR A 404 -6.42 4.21 0.09
C TYR A 404 -7.76 4.89 0.41
N PRO A 405 -7.79 6.21 0.24
CA PRO A 405 -9.01 6.95 0.40
C PRO A 405 -9.84 6.85 -0.89
N MET A 406 -10.06 5.67 -1.36
CA MET A 406 -10.95 5.43 -2.48
C MET A 406 -12.17 4.76 -1.90
N GLU A 407 -13.04 5.58 -1.37
CA GLU A 407 -14.39 5.16 -1.16
C GLU A 407 -15.08 5.18 -2.50
N GLU A 408 -15.82 4.12 -2.82
CA GLU A 408 -16.58 4.00 -4.08
C GLU A 408 -17.49 5.22 -4.29
N SER A 409 -18.01 5.81 -3.21
CA SER A 409 -18.85 7.00 -3.22
C SER A 409 -18.16 8.26 -3.75
N MET A 410 -16.82 8.35 -3.70
CA MET A 410 -16.05 9.50 -4.16
C MET A 410 -15.65 9.44 -5.63
N LEU A 411 -15.85 8.29 -6.26
CA LEU A 411 -15.45 8.05 -7.63
C LEU A 411 -16.68 7.81 -8.52
N GLY A 412 -16.75 8.55 -9.60
CA GLY A 412 -17.68 8.32 -10.70
C GLY A 412 -16.98 7.62 -11.87
N ALA A 413 -17.74 6.95 -12.71
CA ALA A 413 -17.23 6.40 -13.96
C ALA A 413 -17.41 7.40 -15.10
N VAL A 414 -16.50 7.39 -16.05
CA VAL A 414 -16.71 8.04 -17.35
C VAL A 414 -17.81 7.26 -18.09
N ASP A 415 -18.72 7.96 -18.75
CA ASP A 415 -19.77 7.33 -19.55
C ASP A 415 -19.20 6.24 -20.46
N ASP A 416 -19.78 5.05 -20.42
CA ASP A 416 -19.32 3.84 -21.12
C ASP A 416 -17.97 3.26 -20.67
N GLY A 417 -17.40 3.72 -19.54
CA GLY A 417 -16.16 3.21 -18.97
C GLY A 417 -16.34 1.95 -18.12
N LEU A 418 -15.20 1.38 -17.69
CA LEU A 418 -15.12 0.19 -16.81
C LEU A 418 -15.58 0.45 -15.37
N GLY A 419 -16.20 1.59 -15.08
CA GLY A 419 -16.61 2.01 -13.74
C GLY A 419 -17.62 1.10 -13.04
N GLY A 420 -18.22 0.16 -13.75
CA GLY A 420 -19.07 -0.89 -13.14
C GLY A 420 -18.27 -2.08 -12.58
N ILE A 421 -16.92 -2.02 -12.59
CA ILE A 421 -16.04 -3.09 -12.09
C ILE A 421 -15.27 -2.61 -10.83
N LEU A 422 -15.30 -1.31 -10.55
CA LEU A 422 -14.77 -0.72 -9.33
C LEU A 422 -15.86 -0.69 -8.27
#